data_104e7d0a4db359df4ee36e1543ca51ad
#
_entry.id   104e7d0a4db359df4ee36e1543ca51ad
#
_cell.length_a   1.000
_cell.length_b   1.000
_cell.length_c   1.000
_cell.angle_alpha   90.00
_cell.angle_beta   90.00
_cell.angle_gamma   90.00
#
_symmetry.space_group_name_H-M   'P 1'
#
loop_
_entity.id
_entity.type
_entity.pdbx_description
1 polymer ?
#
loop_
_entity_poly.entity_id
_entity_poly.type
_entity_poly.pdbx_seq_one_letter_code
_entity_poly.pdbx_strand_id
1 'polypeptide(L)'
;MIIFSDGAHADLERIFEFNANRDPTAALEHIANIQSAVLILNDHPGISRRVTPGSPLRELVIAQGAMGYVAIYEYFPLDNNIVIHAVRHQREAGRLPD
;
A
#
# COMPACT_ATOMS: atom_id res chain seq x y z
N MET A 1 9.90 2.99 11.53
CA MET A 1 8.49 2.71 11.88
C MET A 1 7.61 2.91 10.65
N ILE A 2 6.65 2.03 10.46
CA ILE A 2 5.70 2.14 9.36
C ILE A 2 4.41 2.78 9.88
N ILE A 3 3.99 3.87 9.22
CA ILE A 3 2.82 4.64 9.62
C ILE A 3 1.86 4.69 8.43
N PHE A 4 0.60 4.31 8.66
CA PHE A 4 -0.45 4.49 7.66
C PHE A 4 -1.10 5.84 7.88
N SER A 5 -1.07 6.70 6.86
CA SER A 5 -1.73 8.00 6.92
C SER A 5 -3.25 7.83 7.02
N ASP A 6 -3.95 8.91 7.33
CA ASP A 6 -5.42 8.87 7.36
C ASP A 6 -5.98 8.45 6.01
N GLY A 7 -5.38 8.91 4.92
CA GLY A 7 -5.78 8.50 3.59
C GLY A 7 -5.57 7.02 3.33
N ALA A 8 -4.44 6.48 3.80
CA ALA A 8 -4.17 5.05 3.68
C ALA A 8 -5.14 4.22 4.52
N HIS A 9 -5.47 4.68 5.73
CA HIS A 9 -6.49 4.02 6.55
C HIS A 9 -7.84 4.00 5.86
N ALA A 10 -8.24 5.12 5.26
CA ALA A 10 -9.49 5.19 4.51
C ALA A 10 -9.48 4.22 3.31
N ASP A 11 -8.33 4.10 2.65
CA ASP A 11 -8.18 3.15 1.55
C ASP A 11 -8.35 1.70 2.03
N LEU A 12 -7.76 1.36 3.19
CA LEU A 12 -7.92 0.01 3.75
C LEU A 12 -9.37 -0.28 4.10
N GLU A 13 -10.08 0.69 4.68
CA GLU A 13 -11.50 0.53 5.00
C GLU A 13 -12.32 0.29 3.73
N ARG A 14 -12.04 1.05 2.67
CA ARG A 14 -12.72 0.89 1.39
C ARG A 14 -12.45 -0.48 0.78
N ILE A 15 -11.20 -0.93 0.84
CA ILE A 15 -10.82 -2.25 0.34
C ILE A 15 -11.51 -3.33 1.14
N PHE A 16 -11.56 -3.20 2.46
CA PHE A 16 -12.23 -4.16 3.32
C PHE A 16 -13.71 -4.24 2.97
N GLU A 17 -14.41 -3.12 2.92
CA GLU A 17 -15.84 -3.09 2.65
C GLU A 17 -16.19 -3.68 1.29
N PHE A 18 -15.40 -3.35 0.27
CA PHE A 18 -15.61 -3.88 -1.07
C PHE A 18 -15.52 -5.42 -1.08
N ASN A 19 -14.52 -5.96 -0.41
CA ASN A 19 -14.33 -7.41 -0.37
C ASN A 19 -15.29 -8.10 0.59
N ALA A 20 -15.65 -7.46 1.71
CA ALA A 20 -16.53 -8.03 2.71
C ALA A 20 -17.95 -8.25 2.18
N ASN A 21 -18.39 -7.44 1.23
CA ASN A 21 -19.69 -7.62 0.59
C ASN A 21 -19.77 -8.92 -0.21
N ARG A 22 -18.61 -9.47 -0.59
CA ARG A 22 -18.52 -10.72 -1.35
C ARG A 22 -18.18 -11.88 -0.43
N ASP A 23 -17.16 -11.70 0.41
CA ASP A 23 -16.64 -12.75 1.29
C ASP A 23 -15.91 -12.09 2.46
N PRO A 24 -16.54 -12.04 3.65
CA PRO A 24 -15.92 -11.40 4.81
C PRO A 24 -14.58 -11.99 5.22
N THR A 25 -14.42 -13.31 5.09
CA THR A 25 -13.16 -13.98 5.43
C THR A 25 -12.05 -13.55 4.47
N ALA A 26 -12.35 -13.51 3.17
CA ALA A 26 -11.40 -13.05 2.18
C ALA A 26 -11.03 -11.58 2.40
N ALA A 27 -11.98 -10.74 2.83
CA ALA A 27 -11.71 -9.34 3.13
C ALA A 27 -10.65 -9.20 4.20
N LEU A 28 -10.73 -9.98 5.28
CA LEU A 28 -9.73 -9.97 6.35
C LEU A 28 -8.37 -10.42 5.83
N GLU A 29 -8.35 -11.43 4.98
CA GLU A 29 -7.11 -11.93 4.38
C GLU A 29 -6.42 -10.87 3.51
N HIS A 30 -7.20 -10.13 2.72
CA HIS A 30 -6.67 -9.04 1.89
C HIS A 30 -5.98 -7.98 2.75
N ILE A 31 -6.64 -7.54 3.82
CA ILE A 31 -6.08 -6.53 4.71
C ILE A 31 -4.82 -7.05 5.41
N ALA A 32 -4.87 -8.28 5.91
CA ALA A 32 -3.71 -8.89 6.57
C ALA A 32 -2.53 -9.00 5.62
N ASN A 33 -2.77 -9.37 4.36
CA ASN A 33 -1.72 -9.47 3.36
C ASN A 33 -1.08 -8.11 3.08
N ILE A 34 -1.88 -7.06 2.96
CA ILE A 34 -1.36 -5.71 2.73
C ILE A 34 -0.48 -5.29 3.92
N GLN A 35 -0.98 -5.48 5.14
CA GLN A 35 -0.24 -5.10 6.34
C GLN A 35 1.06 -5.88 6.48
N SER A 36 1.06 -7.17 6.15
CA SER A 36 2.26 -7.99 6.20
C SER A 36 3.27 -7.60 5.12
N ALA A 37 2.78 -7.32 3.92
CA ALA A 37 3.65 -7.03 2.78
C ALA A 37 4.47 -5.76 2.99
N VAL A 38 3.90 -4.73 3.62
CA VAL A 38 4.62 -3.47 3.83
C VAL A 38 5.73 -3.59 4.87
N LEU A 39 5.74 -4.66 5.68
CA LEU A 39 6.76 -4.83 6.72
C LEU A 39 8.17 -4.95 6.15
N ILE A 40 8.32 -5.40 4.90
CA ILE A 40 9.63 -5.47 4.26
C ILE A 40 10.31 -4.11 4.21
N LEU A 41 9.52 -3.03 4.21
CA LEU A 41 10.05 -1.67 4.13
C LEU A 41 10.82 -1.24 5.37
N ASN A 42 10.63 -1.93 6.52
CA ASN A 42 11.42 -1.66 7.71
C ASN A 42 12.92 -1.94 7.47
N ASP A 43 13.20 -3.01 6.73
CA ASP A 43 14.58 -3.41 6.46
C ASP A 43 15.08 -2.90 5.11
N HIS A 44 14.17 -2.68 4.18
CA HIS A 44 14.51 -2.29 2.80
C HIS A 44 13.63 -1.14 2.31
N PRO A 45 13.76 0.06 2.92
CA PRO A 45 12.86 1.17 2.58
C PRO A 45 12.98 1.65 1.13
N GLY A 46 14.10 1.38 0.48
CA GLY A 46 14.31 1.78 -0.90
C GLY A 46 14.13 0.68 -1.93
N ILE A 47 13.54 -0.46 -1.53
CA ILE A 47 13.46 -1.64 -2.40
C ILE A 47 12.57 -1.41 -3.63
N SER A 48 11.59 -0.52 -3.52
CA SER A 48 10.62 -0.28 -4.57
C SER A 48 11.01 0.93 -5.42
N ARG A 49 10.50 0.96 -6.64
CA ARG A 49 10.81 2.05 -7.56
C ARG A 49 10.06 3.33 -7.17
N ARG A 50 10.61 4.46 -7.59
CA ARG A 50 9.93 5.74 -7.45
C ARG A 50 8.73 5.80 -8.40
N VAL A 51 7.68 6.52 -8.00
CA VAL A 51 6.47 6.68 -8.83
C VAL A 51 6.83 7.33 -10.15
N THR A 52 7.67 8.38 -10.06
CA THR A 52 8.27 9.03 -11.23
C THR A 52 9.71 9.40 -10.88
N PRO A 53 10.58 9.59 -11.88
CA PRO A 53 11.95 10.03 -11.62
C PRO A 53 11.99 11.29 -10.78
N GLY A 54 12.77 11.28 -9.69
CA GLY A 54 12.91 12.42 -8.80
C GLY A 54 11.83 12.58 -7.75
N SER A 55 10.75 11.79 -7.83
CA SER A 55 9.70 11.84 -6.82
C SER A 55 10.18 11.27 -5.49
N PRO A 56 9.76 11.84 -4.34
CA PRO A 56 10.00 11.21 -3.04
C PRO A 56 9.10 10.00 -2.80
N LEU A 57 8.05 9.84 -3.62
CA LEU A 57 7.11 8.73 -3.46
C LEU A 57 7.60 7.49 -4.19
N ARG A 58 7.38 6.34 -3.55
CA ARG A 58 7.68 5.04 -4.11
C ARG A 58 6.44 4.18 -4.11
N GLU A 59 6.42 3.15 -4.95
CA GLU A 59 5.30 2.23 -5.03
C GLU A 59 5.75 0.80 -4.78
N LEU A 60 5.06 0.13 -3.87
CA LEU A 60 5.29 -1.28 -3.55
C LEU A 60 4.13 -2.09 -4.11
N VAL A 61 4.44 -3.03 -5.00
CA VAL A 61 3.43 -3.94 -5.55
C VAL A 61 3.20 -5.09 -4.58
N ILE A 62 1.95 -5.35 -4.26
CA ILE A 62 1.53 -6.38 -3.30
C ILE A 62 0.65 -7.39 -4.04
N ALA A 63 1.14 -8.61 -4.21
CA ALA A 63 0.39 -9.65 -4.89
C ALA A 63 -0.79 -10.14 -4.04
N GLN A 64 -1.93 -10.35 -4.68
CA GLN A 64 -3.12 -10.92 -4.04
C GLN A 64 -3.90 -11.70 -5.10
N GLY A 65 -3.68 -13.02 -5.15
CA GLY A 65 -4.25 -13.85 -6.20
C GLY A 65 -3.76 -13.43 -7.58
N ALA A 66 -4.66 -13.36 -8.55
CA ALA A 66 -4.33 -12.95 -9.92
C ALA A 66 -4.13 -11.45 -10.06
N MET A 67 -4.61 -10.69 -9.09
CA MET A 67 -4.50 -9.25 -9.05
C MET A 67 -3.74 -8.86 -7.80
N GLY A 68 -3.64 -7.59 -7.51
CA GLY A 68 -2.94 -7.14 -6.33
C GLY A 68 -3.23 -5.70 -6.00
N TYR A 69 -2.43 -5.17 -5.10
CA TYR A 69 -2.52 -3.80 -4.63
C TYR A 69 -1.18 -3.10 -4.83
N VAL A 70 -1.24 -1.79 -4.81
CA VAL A 70 -0.04 -0.95 -4.84
C VAL A 70 -0.10 -0.04 -3.63
N ALA A 71 0.94 -0.06 -2.81
CA ALA A 71 1.09 0.86 -1.69
C ALA A 71 2.01 2.00 -2.14
N ILE A 72 1.53 3.22 -2.03
CA ILE A 72 2.31 4.43 -2.31
C ILE A 72 2.86 4.91 -0.98
N TYR A 73 4.17 5.02 -0.88
CA TYR A 73 4.81 5.37 0.38
C TYR A 73 5.95 6.34 0.18
N GLU A 74 6.35 6.94 1.29
CA GLU A 74 7.50 7.83 1.36
C GLU A 74 8.39 7.43 2.52
N TYR A 75 9.71 7.44 2.29
CA TYR A 75 10.69 7.13 3.31
C TYR A 75 11.33 8.41 3.82
N PHE A 76 11.37 8.57 5.13
CA PHE A 76 11.99 9.70 5.82
C PHE A 76 13.22 9.20 6.57
N PRO A 77 14.41 9.25 5.95
CA PRO A 77 15.60 8.62 6.53
C PRO A 77 16.05 9.20 7.85
N LEU A 78 15.84 10.50 8.07
CA LEU A 78 16.27 11.14 9.32
C LEU A 78 15.53 10.57 10.53
N ASP A 79 14.26 10.26 10.37
CA ASP A 79 13.42 9.72 11.44
C ASP A 79 13.29 8.20 11.35
N ASN A 80 13.84 7.60 10.30
CA ASN A 80 13.66 6.19 9.98
C ASN A 80 12.18 5.79 9.94
N ASN A 81 11.35 6.66 9.39
CA ASN A 81 9.92 6.46 9.24
C ASN A 81 9.54 6.21 7.80
N ILE A 82 8.53 5.38 7.64
CA ILE A 82 7.92 5.10 6.34
C ILE A 82 6.44 5.43 6.48
N VAL A 83 5.96 6.33 5.63
CA VAL A 83 4.55 6.72 5.64
C VAL A 83 3.87 6.13 4.42
N ILE A 84 2.86 5.29 4.65
CA ILE A 84 2.02 4.76 3.59
C ILE A 84 0.94 5.81 3.34
N HIS A 85 0.97 6.43 2.16
CA HIS A 85 0.05 7.50 1.80
C HIS A 85 -1.25 6.99 1.20
N ALA A 86 -1.18 5.88 0.46
CA ALA A 86 -2.33 5.35 -0.26
C ALA A 86 -2.15 3.86 -0.52
N VAL A 87 -3.27 3.14 -0.61
CA VAL A 87 -3.28 1.76 -1.07
C VAL A 87 -4.35 1.64 -2.14
N ARG A 88 -3.95 1.19 -3.32
CA ARG A 88 -4.86 1.10 -4.48
C ARG A 88 -4.85 -0.31 -5.02
N HIS A 89 -5.98 -0.73 -5.55
CA HIS A 89 -6.02 -1.94 -6.37
C HIS A 89 -5.13 -1.70 -7.60
N GLN A 90 -4.48 -2.74 -8.10
CA GLN A 90 -3.56 -2.61 -9.23
C GLN A 90 -4.19 -1.92 -10.44
N ARG A 91 -5.46 -2.18 -10.70
CA ARG A 91 -6.18 -1.51 -11.79
C ARG A 91 -6.36 -0.02 -11.55
N GLU A 92 -6.61 0.35 -10.29
CA GLU A 92 -6.77 1.75 -9.92
C GLU A 92 -5.44 2.50 -10.01
N ALA A 93 -4.33 1.84 -9.63
CA ALA A 93 -3.01 2.46 -9.63
C ALA A 93 -2.64 3.00 -11.01
N GLY A 94 -3.02 2.27 -12.08
CA GLY A 94 -2.77 2.72 -13.44
C GLY A 94 -3.60 3.91 -13.88
N ARG A 95 -4.54 4.37 -13.04
CA ARG A 95 -5.44 5.48 -13.32
C ARG A 95 -5.29 6.61 -12.31
N LEU A 96 -4.28 6.55 -11.47
CA LEU A 96 -4.08 7.61 -10.48
C LEU A 96 -3.91 8.95 -11.19
N PRO A 97 -4.60 9.99 -10.72
CA PRO A 97 -4.37 11.32 -11.26
C PRO A 97 -2.95 11.75 -10.94
N ASP A 98 -2.43 12.52 -11.79
CA ASP A 98 -1.07 13.01 -11.65
C ASP A 98 -0.93 13.96 -10.45
#